data_b0753a258511f3bd7f7d7e737ffeced1
#
_entry.id   b0753a258511f3bd7f7d7e737ffeced1
#
_cell.length_a   1.000
_cell.length_b   1.000
_cell.length_c   1.000
_cell.angle_alpha   90.00
_cell.angle_beta   90.00
_cell.angle_gamma   90.00
#
_symmetry.space_group_name_H-M   'P 1'
#
loop_
_entity.id
_entity.type
_entity.pdbx_description
1 polymer ?
#
loop_
_entity_poly.entity_id
_entity_poly.type
_entity_poly.pdbx_seq_one_letter_code
_entity_poly.pdbx_strand_id
1 'polypeptide(L)'
;MLDFKIYKHPMFALSSAISIVLSVAMFSAMILTPLYVQSVRGISPFDAGILMLPGAIVMGIMSPVTGKLFDKYGARAMAIIGLLLTVITTFYLGRLNMESGYYYIMFLYTIRMLGISMVMMPVMTNGLNQLPMKSNPHGTAMNSTLQQVSGAIGSAVLLTIMTKRMETSGASQFAEAKTSGTVPTSAEGLAQLKQQIEST
;
A
#
# COMPACT_ATOMS: atom_id res chain seq x y z
N MET A 1 -4.21 28.68 -11.87
CA MET A 1 -5.38 27.86 -12.23
C MET A 1 -4.91 26.59 -12.89
N LEU A 2 -5.48 25.43 -12.53
CA LEU A 2 -5.16 24.13 -13.13
C LEU A 2 -5.69 24.10 -14.55
N ASP A 3 -4.82 23.83 -15.53
CA ASP A 3 -5.22 23.77 -16.94
C ASP A 3 -5.49 22.30 -17.33
N PHE A 4 -6.77 21.91 -17.38
CA PHE A 4 -7.21 20.56 -17.74
C PHE A 4 -6.94 20.20 -19.22
N LYS A 5 -6.53 21.16 -20.06
CA LYS A 5 -6.16 20.88 -21.47
C LYS A 5 -4.96 19.94 -21.59
N ILE A 6 -4.17 19.79 -20.52
CA ILE A 6 -3.01 18.89 -20.44
C ILE A 6 -3.43 17.44 -20.68
N TYR A 7 -4.66 17.04 -20.29
CA TYR A 7 -5.20 15.68 -20.54
C TYR A 7 -5.50 15.36 -22.00
N LYS A 8 -5.43 16.35 -22.91
CA LYS A 8 -5.50 16.09 -24.35
C LYS A 8 -4.28 15.32 -24.88
N HIS A 9 -3.18 15.31 -24.13
CA HIS A 9 -2.00 14.50 -24.45
C HIS A 9 -2.19 13.07 -23.92
N PRO A 10 -2.40 12.05 -24.79
CA PRO A 10 -2.77 10.70 -24.38
C PRO A 10 -1.70 10.03 -23.49
N MET A 11 -0.43 10.34 -23.74
CA MET A 11 0.66 9.79 -22.93
C MET A 11 0.68 10.37 -21.51
N PHE A 12 0.36 11.67 -21.33
CA PHE A 12 0.23 12.27 -20.01
C PHE A 12 -0.97 11.68 -19.26
N ALA A 13 -2.10 11.51 -19.92
CA ALA A 13 -3.29 10.88 -19.34
C ALA A 13 -3.00 9.44 -18.87
N LEU A 14 -2.30 8.65 -19.71
CA LEU A 14 -1.90 7.28 -19.35
C LEU A 14 -0.94 7.27 -18.15
N SER A 15 0.09 8.14 -18.14
CA SER A 15 1.02 8.26 -17.02
C SER A 15 0.31 8.69 -15.74
N SER A 16 -0.65 9.60 -15.82
CA SER A 16 -1.47 10.00 -14.67
C SER A 16 -2.34 8.86 -14.16
N ALA A 17 -2.95 8.06 -15.04
CA ALA A 17 -3.73 6.90 -14.64
C ALA A 17 -2.87 5.85 -13.92
N ILE A 18 -1.66 5.57 -14.42
CA ILE A 18 -0.71 4.69 -13.75
C ILE A 18 -0.30 5.27 -12.38
N SER A 19 -0.04 6.57 -12.31
CA SER A 19 0.29 7.26 -11.06
C SER A 19 -0.83 7.16 -10.02
N ILE A 20 -2.09 7.25 -10.43
CA ILE A 20 -3.26 7.06 -9.56
C ILE A 20 -3.27 5.65 -8.96
N VAL A 21 -3.14 4.63 -9.78
CA VAL A 21 -3.13 3.22 -9.32
C VAL A 21 -1.96 2.96 -8.36
N LEU A 22 -0.77 3.46 -8.70
CA LEU A 22 0.42 3.35 -7.85
C LEU A 22 0.25 4.07 -6.51
N SER A 23 -0.39 5.26 -6.52
CA SER A 23 -0.64 6.02 -5.30
C SER A 23 -1.61 5.29 -4.38
N VAL A 24 -2.70 4.74 -4.92
CA VAL A 24 -3.62 3.90 -4.16
C VAL A 24 -2.88 2.72 -3.53
N ALA A 25 -2.04 2.01 -4.32
CA ALA A 25 -1.27 0.88 -3.83
C ALA A 25 -0.26 1.27 -2.74
N MET A 26 0.44 2.40 -2.92
CA MET A 26 1.46 2.90 -1.99
C MET A 26 0.83 3.35 -0.66
N PHE A 27 -0.18 4.24 -0.70
CA PHE A 27 -0.82 4.75 0.51
C PHE A 27 -1.54 3.65 1.28
N SER A 28 -2.21 2.73 0.56
CA SER A 28 -2.85 1.58 1.19
C SER A 28 -1.84 0.68 1.90
N ALA A 29 -0.69 0.41 1.28
CA ALA A 29 0.36 -0.39 1.92
C ALA A 29 0.94 0.32 3.16
N MET A 30 1.11 1.63 3.08
CA MET A 30 1.63 2.43 4.19
C MET A 30 0.73 2.38 5.43
N ILE A 31 -0.59 2.27 5.23
CA ILE A 31 -1.57 2.20 6.32
C ILE A 31 -1.88 0.76 6.72
N LEU A 32 -2.17 -0.11 5.73
CA LEU A 32 -2.62 -1.48 6.01
C LEU A 32 -1.52 -2.39 6.55
N THR A 33 -0.26 -2.20 6.13
CA THR A 33 0.83 -3.06 6.60
C THR A 33 1.07 -2.91 8.11
N PRO A 34 1.29 -1.69 8.67
CA PRO A 34 1.46 -1.56 10.11
C PRO A 34 0.18 -1.91 10.88
N LEU A 35 -1.01 -1.60 10.33
CA LEU A 35 -2.26 -1.97 10.97
C LEU A 35 -2.42 -3.48 11.07
N TYR A 36 -2.13 -4.22 10.02
CA TYR A 36 -2.14 -5.70 10.03
C TYR A 36 -1.17 -6.26 11.07
N VAL A 37 0.07 -5.77 11.06
CA VAL A 37 1.13 -6.24 11.96
C VAL A 37 0.80 -5.97 13.43
N GLN A 38 0.20 -4.81 13.74
CA GLN A 38 -0.20 -4.43 15.09
C GLN A 38 -1.49 -5.14 15.53
N SER A 39 -2.55 -5.09 14.71
CA SER A 39 -3.89 -5.57 15.11
C SER A 39 -4.04 -7.09 15.04
N VAL A 40 -3.37 -7.75 14.08
CA VAL A 40 -3.52 -9.20 13.86
C VAL A 40 -2.42 -9.97 14.56
N ARG A 41 -1.21 -9.41 14.63
CA ARG A 41 -0.03 -10.10 15.18
C ARG A 41 0.39 -9.59 16.56
N GLY A 42 -0.26 -8.56 17.08
CA GLY A 42 0.05 -8.00 18.39
C GLY A 42 1.48 -7.42 18.52
N ILE A 43 2.12 -7.08 17.38
CA ILE A 43 3.48 -6.54 17.35
C ILE A 43 3.42 -5.07 17.78
N SER A 44 4.39 -4.64 18.61
CA SER A 44 4.42 -3.27 19.10
C SER A 44 4.49 -2.24 17.98
N PRO A 45 3.93 -1.02 18.13
CA PRO A 45 4.03 0.05 17.14
C PRO A 45 5.48 0.39 16.78
N PHE A 46 6.40 0.26 17.73
CA PHE A 46 7.83 0.48 17.53
C PHE A 46 8.43 -0.56 16.57
N ASP A 47 8.16 -1.85 16.79
CA ASP A 47 8.64 -2.93 15.93
C ASP A 47 7.99 -2.89 14.53
N ALA A 48 6.72 -2.45 14.44
CA ALA A 48 6.08 -2.19 13.15
C ALA A 48 6.79 -1.07 12.38
N GLY A 49 7.28 -0.03 13.07
CA GLY A 49 8.12 1.01 12.49
C GLY A 49 9.46 0.46 11.97
N ILE A 50 10.13 -0.37 12.77
CA ILE A 50 11.39 -1.04 12.38
C ILE A 50 11.18 -1.92 11.15
N LEU A 51 10.05 -2.63 11.05
CA LEU A 51 9.70 -3.44 9.89
C LEU A 51 9.64 -2.62 8.59
N MET A 52 9.16 -1.38 8.66
CA MET A 52 9.03 -0.50 7.49
C MET A 52 10.33 0.22 7.13
N LEU A 53 11.27 0.32 8.06
CA LEU A 53 12.51 1.10 7.94
C LEU A 53 13.38 0.67 6.74
N PRO A 54 13.67 -0.63 6.50
CA PRO A 54 14.45 -1.06 5.34
C PRO A 54 13.81 -0.66 4.00
N GLY A 55 12.47 -0.72 3.91
CA GLY A 55 11.74 -0.28 2.72
C GLY A 55 11.92 1.21 2.43
N ALA A 56 11.87 2.05 3.46
CA ALA A 56 12.10 3.49 3.33
C ALA A 56 13.54 3.81 2.92
N ILE A 57 14.53 3.13 3.51
CA ILE A 57 15.95 3.28 3.15
C ILE A 57 16.18 2.88 1.70
N VAL A 58 15.67 1.71 1.28
CA VAL A 58 15.78 1.23 -0.10
C VAL A 58 15.14 2.21 -1.08
N MET A 59 13.96 2.73 -0.78
CA MET A 59 13.30 3.73 -1.62
C MET A 59 14.13 5.01 -1.75
N GLY A 60 14.75 5.49 -0.67
CA GLY A 60 15.63 6.66 -0.67
C GLY A 60 16.88 6.46 -1.52
N ILE A 61 17.57 5.32 -1.36
CA ILE A 61 18.79 4.98 -2.10
C ILE A 61 18.49 4.70 -3.58
N MET A 62 17.36 4.03 -3.85
CA MET A 62 16.98 3.67 -5.22
C MET A 62 16.50 4.87 -6.04
N SER A 63 16.05 5.95 -5.41
CA SER A 63 15.60 7.14 -6.13
C SER A 63 16.66 7.68 -7.12
N PRO A 64 17.91 8.00 -6.73
CA PRO A 64 18.95 8.43 -7.66
C PRO A 64 19.43 7.30 -8.59
N VAL A 65 19.43 6.05 -8.13
CA VAL A 65 19.82 4.89 -8.95
C VAL A 65 18.80 4.67 -10.08
N THR A 66 17.51 4.77 -9.76
CA THR A 66 16.43 4.66 -10.75
C THR A 66 16.54 5.74 -11.82
N GLY A 67 16.96 6.96 -11.47
CA GLY A 67 17.21 8.00 -12.45
C GLY A 67 18.29 7.58 -13.47
N LYS A 68 19.43 7.08 -13.00
CA LYS A 68 20.51 6.60 -13.89
C LYS A 68 20.11 5.38 -14.73
N LEU A 69 19.35 4.45 -14.15
CA LEU A 69 18.81 3.30 -14.86
C LEU A 69 17.77 3.71 -15.92
N PHE A 70 16.96 4.71 -15.62
CA PHE A 70 16.01 5.29 -16.56
C PHE A 70 16.72 5.84 -17.80
N ASP A 71 17.82 6.57 -17.63
CA ASP A 71 18.61 7.12 -18.73
C ASP A 71 19.23 6.01 -19.61
N LYS A 72 19.56 4.85 -19.00
CA LYS A 72 20.20 3.73 -19.71
C LYS A 72 19.23 2.76 -20.37
N TYR A 73 18.13 2.40 -19.70
CA TYR A 73 17.20 1.36 -20.14
C TYR A 73 15.84 1.89 -20.60
N GLY A 74 15.57 3.19 -20.38
CA GLY A 74 14.34 3.85 -20.73
C GLY A 74 13.17 3.59 -19.76
N ALA A 75 12.15 4.44 -19.86
CA ALA A 75 10.96 4.40 -18.99
C ALA A 75 10.21 3.06 -19.03
N ARG A 76 10.12 2.47 -20.22
CA ARG A 76 9.28 1.28 -20.47
C ARG A 76 9.80 0.04 -19.73
N ALA A 77 11.11 -0.22 -19.82
CA ALA A 77 11.73 -1.37 -19.18
C ALA A 77 11.63 -1.25 -17.65
N MET A 78 11.94 -0.08 -17.12
CA MET A 78 11.87 0.20 -15.68
C MET A 78 10.46 0.06 -15.13
N ALA A 79 9.46 0.59 -15.84
CA ALA A 79 8.06 0.48 -15.43
C ALA A 79 7.59 -0.98 -15.41
N ILE A 80 7.94 -1.78 -16.42
CA ILE A 80 7.56 -3.21 -16.48
C ILE A 80 8.18 -3.98 -15.32
N ILE A 81 9.49 -3.84 -15.08
CA ILE A 81 10.20 -4.55 -14.01
C ILE A 81 9.63 -4.15 -12.64
N GLY A 82 9.46 -2.85 -12.40
CA GLY A 82 8.94 -2.35 -11.12
C GLY A 82 7.49 -2.76 -10.87
N LEU A 83 6.62 -2.76 -11.92
CA LEU A 83 5.24 -3.24 -11.80
C LEU A 83 5.21 -4.74 -11.52
N LEU A 84 6.00 -5.55 -12.22
CA LEU A 84 6.08 -6.99 -11.97
C LEU A 84 6.50 -7.27 -10.53
N LEU A 85 7.55 -6.60 -10.02
CA LEU A 85 7.97 -6.72 -8.63
C LEU A 85 6.85 -6.34 -7.66
N THR A 86 6.15 -5.24 -7.92
CA THR A 86 5.04 -4.78 -7.07
C THR A 86 3.88 -5.75 -7.08
N VAL A 87 3.50 -6.30 -8.23
CA VAL A 87 2.41 -7.28 -8.36
C VAL A 87 2.76 -8.57 -7.63
N ILE A 88 3.96 -9.12 -7.87
CA ILE A 88 4.42 -10.36 -7.24
C ILE A 88 4.45 -10.21 -5.72
N THR A 89 5.07 -9.14 -5.21
CA THR A 89 5.15 -8.92 -3.76
C THR A 89 3.79 -8.67 -3.13
N THR A 90 2.89 -7.96 -3.82
CA THR A 90 1.51 -7.74 -3.34
C THR A 90 0.74 -9.06 -3.26
N PHE A 91 0.92 -9.94 -4.25
CA PHE A 91 0.30 -11.27 -4.23
C PHE A 91 0.79 -12.13 -3.06
N TYR A 92 2.09 -12.11 -2.77
CA TYR A 92 2.64 -12.80 -1.60
C TYR A 92 2.20 -12.18 -0.28
N LEU A 93 2.10 -10.84 -0.21
CA LEU A 93 1.54 -10.15 0.96
C LEU A 93 0.05 -10.51 1.20
N GLY A 94 -0.71 -10.71 0.12
CA GLY A 94 -2.12 -11.15 0.24
C GLY A 94 -2.28 -12.60 0.72
N ARG A 95 -1.21 -13.40 0.69
CA ARG A 95 -1.19 -14.79 1.17
C ARG A 95 -0.52 -14.98 2.53
N LEU A 96 -0.30 -13.90 3.26
CA LEU A 96 0.28 -13.97 4.60
C LEU A 96 -0.64 -14.76 5.54
N ASN A 97 -0.05 -15.72 6.26
CA ASN A 97 -0.68 -16.49 7.32
C ASN A 97 -0.15 -16.04 8.68
N MET A 98 -0.85 -16.41 9.75
CA MET A 98 -0.43 -16.13 11.14
C MET A 98 1.00 -16.62 11.46
N GLU A 99 1.47 -17.65 10.77
CA GLU A 99 2.81 -18.24 10.94
C GLU A 99 3.92 -17.54 10.15
N SER A 100 3.56 -16.56 9.28
CA SER A 100 4.54 -15.87 8.44
C SER A 100 5.55 -15.10 9.31
N GLY A 101 6.84 -15.39 9.22
CA GLY A 101 7.88 -14.77 10.05
C GLY A 101 7.92 -13.23 9.90
N TYR A 102 8.27 -12.52 10.98
CA TYR A 102 8.46 -11.06 10.98
C TYR A 102 9.42 -10.59 9.87
N TYR A 103 10.57 -11.25 9.75
CA TYR A 103 11.58 -10.94 8.72
C TYR A 103 11.09 -11.18 7.30
N TYR A 104 10.17 -12.13 7.09
CA TYR A 104 9.58 -12.40 5.79
C TYR A 104 8.68 -11.24 5.33
N ILE A 105 7.86 -10.71 6.23
CA ILE A 105 7.00 -9.54 5.94
C ILE A 105 7.87 -8.31 5.65
N MET A 106 8.93 -8.09 6.45
CA MET A 106 9.89 -7.00 6.27
C MET A 106 10.57 -7.09 4.89
N PHE A 107 11.00 -8.27 4.48
CA PHE A 107 11.62 -8.51 3.18
C PHE A 107 10.66 -8.24 2.01
N LEU A 108 9.43 -8.78 2.08
CA LEU A 108 8.41 -8.54 1.05
C LEU A 108 8.05 -7.05 0.93
N TYR A 109 7.89 -6.36 2.06
CA TYR A 109 7.63 -4.94 2.10
C TYR A 109 8.77 -4.14 1.45
N THR A 110 10.02 -4.50 1.75
CA THR A 110 11.22 -3.86 1.19
C THR A 110 11.29 -4.02 -0.33
N ILE A 111 11.09 -5.24 -0.84
CA ILE A 111 11.07 -5.49 -2.29
C ILE A 111 9.92 -4.74 -2.97
N ARG A 112 8.77 -4.65 -2.33
CA ARG A 112 7.64 -3.88 -2.83
C ARG A 112 7.98 -2.40 -2.96
N MET A 113 8.62 -1.80 -1.94
CA MET A 113 9.05 -0.40 -1.98
C MET A 113 10.09 -0.14 -3.08
N LEU A 114 10.99 -1.11 -3.32
CA LEU A 114 11.91 -1.08 -4.45
C LEU A 114 11.14 -1.06 -5.78
N GLY A 115 10.17 -1.95 -5.96
CA GLY A 115 9.33 -1.99 -7.17
C GLY A 115 8.60 -0.66 -7.42
N ILE A 116 7.98 -0.09 -6.41
CA ILE A 116 7.27 1.20 -6.50
C ILE A 116 8.25 2.33 -6.87
N SER A 117 9.44 2.38 -6.26
CA SER A 117 10.47 3.36 -6.58
C SER A 117 10.92 3.30 -8.04
N MET A 118 11.04 2.09 -8.61
CA MET A 118 11.40 1.89 -10.01
C MET A 118 10.32 2.33 -11.00
N VAL A 119 9.06 2.42 -10.60
CA VAL A 119 7.95 2.82 -11.48
C VAL A 119 7.63 4.29 -11.37
N MET A 120 7.64 4.83 -10.15
CA MET A 120 7.10 6.16 -9.87
C MET A 120 7.83 7.27 -10.61
N MET A 121 9.17 7.26 -10.60
CA MET A 121 10.00 8.29 -11.26
C MET A 121 9.93 8.21 -12.80
N PRO A 122 10.10 7.04 -13.44
CA PRO A 122 9.98 6.93 -14.90
C PRO A 122 8.60 7.30 -15.44
N VAL A 123 7.54 6.92 -14.76
CA VAL A 123 6.16 7.23 -15.17
C VAL A 123 5.91 8.74 -15.12
N MET A 124 6.31 9.38 -14.04
CA MET A 124 6.16 10.83 -13.88
C MET A 124 7.00 11.60 -14.92
N THR A 125 8.27 11.24 -15.07
CA THR A 125 9.19 11.92 -16.01
C THR A 125 8.73 11.75 -17.45
N ASN A 126 8.33 10.54 -17.85
CA ASN A 126 7.84 10.27 -19.21
C ASN A 126 6.54 11.03 -19.49
N GLY A 127 5.63 11.12 -18.51
CA GLY A 127 4.39 11.90 -18.65
C GLY A 127 4.68 13.40 -18.82
N LEU A 128 5.57 13.95 -18.02
CA LEU A 128 5.93 15.39 -18.09
C LEU A 128 6.71 15.75 -19.36
N ASN A 129 7.56 14.87 -19.85
CA ASN A 129 8.34 15.10 -21.08
C ASN A 129 7.46 15.24 -22.33
N GLN A 130 6.20 14.83 -22.30
CA GLN A 130 5.24 15.00 -23.38
C GLN A 130 4.55 16.38 -23.35
N LEU A 131 4.75 17.16 -22.30
CA LEU A 131 4.15 18.46 -22.14
C LEU A 131 5.09 19.56 -22.63
N PRO A 132 4.57 20.68 -23.20
CA PRO A 132 5.36 21.86 -23.44
C PRO A 132 5.99 22.36 -22.13
N MET A 133 7.24 22.84 -22.18
CA MET A 133 7.98 23.29 -20.99
C MET A 133 7.20 24.28 -20.11
N LYS A 134 6.40 25.15 -20.72
CA LYS A 134 5.53 26.09 -20.00
C LYS A 134 4.45 25.40 -19.15
N SER A 135 4.04 24.19 -19.53
CA SER A 135 2.96 23.43 -18.88
C SER A 135 3.50 22.43 -17.82
N ASN A 136 4.81 22.21 -17.74
CA ASN A 136 5.42 21.28 -16.78
C ASN A 136 5.05 21.59 -15.32
N PRO A 137 5.08 22.84 -14.82
CA PRO A 137 4.66 23.13 -13.45
C PRO A 137 3.19 22.78 -13.18
N HIS A 138 2.31 23.02 -14.17
CA HIS A 138 0.90 22.65 -14.08
C HIS A 138 0.72 21.13 -14.10
N GLY A 139 1.47 20.41 -14.95
CA GLY A 139 1.48 18.95 -15.00
C GLY A 139 1.93 18.31 -13.70
N THR A 140 3.01 18.82 -13.11
CA THR A 140 3.53 18.33 -11.82
C THR A 140 2.53 18.56 -10.68
N ALA A 141 1.98 19.78 -10.58
CA ALA A 141 0.99 20.12 -9.56
C ALA A 141 -0.26 19.23 -9.67
N MET A 142 -0.74 19.04 -10.90
CA MET A 142 -1.92 18.22 -11.18
C MET A 142 -1.69 16.74 -10.85
N ASN A 143 -0.55 16.19 -11.27
CA ASN A 143 -0.19 14.81 -10.95
C ASN A 143 -0.05 14.60 -9.44
N SER A 144 0.61 15.52 -8.71
CA SER A 144 0.74 15.46 -7.26
C SER A 144 -0.61 15.53 -6.55
N THR A 145 -1.51 16.42 -6.99
CA THR A 145 -2.87 16.51 -6.44
C THR A 145 -3.66 15.23 -6.66
N LEU A 146 -3.60 14.67 -7.88
CA LEU A 146 -4.26 13.41 -8.18
C LEU A 146 -3.72 12.25 -7.36
N GLN A 147 -2.40 12.17 -7.19
CA GLN A 147 -1.77 11.16 -6.34
C GLN A 147 -2.28 11.25 -4.90
N GLN A 148 -2.32 12.44 -4.32
CA GLN A 148 -2.80 12.66 -2.94
C GLN A 148 -4.27 12.28 -2.79
N VAL A 149 -5.14 12.77 -3.68
CA VAL A 149 -6.58 12.51 -3.64
C VAL A 149 -6.87 11.02 -3.86
N SER A 150 -6.24 10.43 -4.88
CA SER A 150 -6.43 9.00 -5.19
C SER A 150 -5.89 8.10 -4.09
N GLY A 151 -4.75 8.45 -3.51
CA GLY A 151 -4.17 7.74 -2.38
C GLY A 151 -5.08 7.78 -1.15
N ALA A 152 -5.63 8.94 -0.82
CA ALA A 152 -6.55 9.12 0.31
C ALA A 152 -7.85 8.33 0.11
N ILE A 153 -8.48 8.44 -1.06
CA ILE A 153 -9.72 7.70 -1.38
C ILE A 153 -9.45 6.18 -1.39
N GLY A 154 -8.38 5.76 -2.06
CA GLY A 154 -8.03 4.35 -2.17
C GLY A 154 -7.73 3.71 -0.82
N SER A 155 -6.97 4.39 0.04
CA SER A 155 -6.67 3.90 1.39
C SER A 155 -7.93 3.84 2.27
N ALA A 156 -8.83 4.83 2.18
CA ALA A 156 -10.08 4.83 2.92
C ALA A 156 -10.99 3.66 2.52
N VAL A 157 -11.12 3.39 1.21
CA VAL A 157 -11.91 2.25 0.70
C VAL A 157 -11.33 0.93 1.19
N LEU A 158 -10.01 0.73 1.06
CA LEU A 158 -9.37 -0.51 1.47
C LEU A 158 -9.40 -0.71 2.99
N LEU A 159 -9.25 0.36 3.77
CA LEU A 159 -9.40 0.31 5.22
C LEU A 159 -10.83 -0.09 5.62
N THR A 160 -11.84 0.47 4.97
CA THR A 160 -13.25 0.11 5.21
C THR A 160 -13.52 -1.36 4.89
N ILE A 161 -12.96 -1.88 3.80
CA ILE A 161 -13.07 -3.29 3.43
C ILE A 161 -12.39 -4.18 4.49
N MET A 162 -11.20 -3.79 4.95
CA MET A 162 -10.45 -4.51 5.96
C MET A 162 -11.23 -4.56 7.29
N THR A 163 -11.71 -3.42 7.80
CA THR A 163 -12.48 -3.36 9.05
C THR A 163 -13.77 -4.19 8.97
N LYS A 164 -14.52 -4.07 7.88
CA LYS A 164 -15.72 -4.93 7.68
C LYS A 164 -15.38 -6.42 7.66
N ARG A 165 -14.28 -6.80 7.04
CA ARG A 165 -13.83 -8.21 7.04
C ARG A 165 -13.44 -8.68 8.43
N MET A 166 -12.74 -7.85 9.20
CA MET A 166 -12.39 -8.17 10.58
C MET A 166 -13.63 -8.34 11.47
N GLU A 167 -14.62 -7.43 11.37
CA GLU A 167 -15.89 -7.53 12.07
C GLU A 167 -16.66 -8.81 11.69
N THR A 168 -16.77 -9.11 10.39
CA THR A 168 -17.48 -10.30 9.91
C THR A 168 -16.78 -11.59 10.35
N SER A 169 -15.47 -11.65 10.30
CA SER A 169 -14.70 -12.82 10.75
C SER A 169 -14.77 -13.00 12.27
N GLY A 170 -14.71 -11.92 13.05
CA GLY A 170 -14.96 -11.96 14.48
C GLY A 170 -16.37 -12.44 14.81
N ALA A 171 -17.38 -11.88 14.17
CA ALA A 171 -18.77 -12.28 14.37
C ALA A 171 -19.03 -13.75 13.98
N SER A 172 -18.41 -14.27 12.92
CA SER A 172 -18.54 -15.68 12.53
C SER A 172 -17.86 -16.61 13.53
N GLN A 173 -16.70 -16.27 14.04
CA GLN A 173 -16.02 -17.06 15.10
C GLN A 173 -16.83 -17.09 16.40
N PHE A 174 -17.46 -15.96 16.79
CA PHE A 174 -18.36 -15.92 17.92
C PHE A 174 -19.63 -16.77 17.71
N ALA A 175 -20.18 -16.79 16.48
CA ALA A 175 -21.32 -17.62 16.15
C ALA A 175 -20.97 -19.12 16.17
N GLU A 176 -19.84 -19.51 15.63
CA GLU A 176 -19.33 -20.90 15.67
C GLU A 176 -19.00 -21.36 17.08
N ALA A 177 -18.35 -20.52 17.88
CA ALA A 177 -18.05 -20.81 19.29
C ALA A 177 -19.34 -21.00 20.12
N LYS A 178 -20.38 -20.26 19.80
CA LYS A 178 -21.70 -20.39 20.43
C LYS A 178 -22.43 -21.68 20.02
N THR A 179 -22.26 -22.11 18.76
CA THR A 179 -22.87 -23.34 18.23
C THR A 179 -22.12 -24.60 18.69
N SER A 180 -20.81 -24.53 18.87
CA SER A 180 -19.95 -25.61 19.38
C SER A 180 -20.01 -25.81 20.89
N GLY A 181 -20.82 -25.03 21.63
CA GLY A 181 -20.99 -25.15 23.09
C GLY A 181 -19.76 -24.76 23.92
N THR A 182 -18.74 -24.13 23.29
CA THR A 182 -17.51 -23.72 23.96
C THR A 182 -17.63 -22.36 24.65
N VAL A 183 -18.71 -21.63 24.42
CA VAL A 183 -19.00 -20.36 25.09
C VAL A 183 -19.92 -20.62 26.26
N PRO A 184 -19.53 -20.30 27.50
CA PRO A 184 -20.39 -20.42 28.64
C PRO A 184 -21.63 -19.53 28.45
N THR A 185 -22.81 -20.15 28.52
CA THR A 185 -24.14 -19.48 28.33
C THR A 185 -24.53 -18.62 29.53
N SER A 186 -23.73 -18.60 30.59
CA SER A 186 -23.99 -17.78 31.78
C SER A 186 -23.49 -16.35 31.58
N ALA A 187 -24.24 -15.38 32.10
CA ALA A 187 -23.91 -13.95 32.02
C ALA A 187 -22.50 -13.63 32.59
N GLU A 188 -22.05 -14.41 33.57
CA GLU A 188 -20.72 -14.30 34.17
C GLU A 188 -19.60 -14.76 33.23
N GLY A 189 -19.79 -15.84 32.45
CA GLY A 189 -18.81 -16.31 31.47
C GLY A 189 -18.65 -15.36 30.29
N LEU A 190 -19.73 -14.66 29.87
CA LEU A 190 -19.67 -13.62 28.86
C LEU A 190 -18.94 -12.35 29.35
N ALA A 191 -19.07 -12.02 30.65
CA ALA A 191 -18.34 -10.91 31.26
C ALA A 191 -16.83 -11.20 31.37
N GLN A 192 -16.44 -12.43 31.70
CA GLN A 192 -15.04 -12.86 31.74
C GLN A 192 -14.39 -12.88 30.36
N LEU A 193 -15.10 -13.34 29.32
CA LEU A 193 -14.63 -13.31 27.94
C LEU A 193 -14.47 -11.86 27.43
N LYS A 194 -15.39 -10.95 27.75
CA LYS A 194 -15.25 -9.53 27.45
C LYS A 194 -14.01 -8.93 28.11
N GLN A 195 -13.79 -9.21 29.38
CA GLN A 195 -12.63 -8.72 30.13
C GLN A 195 -11.31 -9.26 29.58
N GLN A 196 -11.30 -10.49 29.09
CA GLN A 196 -10.12 -11.12 28.48
C GLN A 196 -9.79 -10.53 27.10
N ILE A 197 -10.81 -10.13 26.34
CA ILE A 197 -10.67 -9.45 25.04
C ILE A 197 -10.22 -7.99 25.20
N GLU A 198 -10.66 -7.29 26.26
CA GLU A 198 -10.24 -5.92 26.56
C GLU A 198 -8.82 -5.84 27.17
N SER A 199 -8.29 -6.94 27.69
CA SER A 199 -6.95 -7.00 28.30
C SER A 199 -5.86 -7.49 27.32
N THR A 200 -6.19 -7.82 26.06
CA THR A 200 -5.27 -8.27 25.02
C THR A 200 -5.15 -7.25 23.89
#